data_bec75b24cc7a9ac41893b5b03fd0df7b
#
_entry.id   bec75b24cc7a9ac41893b5b03fd0df7b
#
_cell.length_a   1.000
_cell.length_b   1.000
_cell.length_c   1.000
_cell.angle_alpha   90.00
_cell.angle_beta   90.00
_cell.angle_gamma   90.00
#
_symmetry.space_group_name_H-M   'P 1'
#
loop_
_entity.id
_entity.type
_entity.pdbx_description
1 polymer ?
#
loop_
_entity_poly.entity_id
_entity_poly.type
_entity_poly.pdbx_seq_one_letter_code
_entity_poly.pdbx_strand_id
1 'polypeptide(L)'
;MFRNLCLFALVIAGGSSAVNAQANAPSSAPISLEEAIRRAQTIETTYSAAVTESVVAQAQRGIARSALLPGVVFHNQFLYTQGQSIPGDQTPSHGGSTSSVRFIANNTVHEYLSQGIVTETIGGAGIADYRRADAEAAAAKARLEISRRGLVSTVVGDYYGVLAADANVAVANRALVEAKRFGKITRQREAGGEVAHADVVRADLQEQQRQRELNDAVLAARKARVDLGVLLFPDPTTAYTLTVGLDQLPPLPSRAEIDVAAKSNNPDVRAAFEVLRSADLEVTSARFGYVPDLSLNYYYGIDAPQFAIHAPDGSRNLGYAASATLDIPVWDWFATRNRVKQSTIRRTQAKAELTITQRRLLASLDELYQEASVSQTQMALLDQSVQTARESLNLTNLRYSAGEGSVLEVVDSQNSLVSAEVSRADGAVRYYVALANLQTLTGNMP
;
A
#
# COMPACT_ATOMS: atom_id res chain seq x y z
N MET A 1 -19.78 39.59 -45.84
CA MET A 1 -19.34 40.43 -44.74
C MET A 1 -19.06 39.55 -43.55
N PHE A 2 -17.82 39.20 -43.40
CA PHE A 2 -17.29 38.34 -42.31
C PHE A 2 -17.12 39.20 -41.07
N ARG A 3 -17.56 38.68 -39.90
CA ARG A 3 -16.94 38.92 -38.56
C ARG A 3 -17.80 38.31 -37.48
N ASN A 4 -17.32 37.23 -36.91
CA ASN A 4 -17.06 36.91 -35.51
C ASN A 4 -17.10 35.40 -35.32
N LEU A 5 -15.95 34.78 -35.57
CA LEU A 5 -15.62 33.45 -35.12
C LEU A 5 -15.11 33.62 -33.65
N CYS A 6 -15.90 33.31 -32.66
CA CYS A 6 -15.44 33.24 -31.28
C CYS A 6 -14.53 32.01 -31.10
N LEU A 7 -13.23 32.30 -31.19
CA LEU A 7 -12.20 31.36 -30.69
C LEU A 7 -12.30 31.32 -29.15
N PHE A 8 -12.77 30.21 -28.59
CA PHE A 8 -12.53 29.87 -27.20
C PHE A 8 -11.06 29.43 -27.08
N ALA A 9 -10.17 30.38 -26.81
CA ALA A 9 -8.81 30.11 -26.39
C ALA A 9 -8.86 29.69 -24.92
N LEU A 10 -8.69 28.39 -24.66
CA LEU A 10 -8.46 27.87 -23.32
C LEU A 10 -7.06 28.31 -22.89
N VAL A 11 -6.97 29.37 -22.12
CA VAL A 11 -5.74 29.80 -21.45
C VAL A 11 -5.47 28.79 -20.32
N ILE A 12 -4.61 27.81 -20.58
CA ILE A 12 -3.97 27.01 -19.55
C ILE A 12 -2.92 27.91 -18.91
N ALA A 13 -3.29 28.60 -17.83
CA ALA A 13 -2.34 29.24 -16.95
C ALA A 13 -1.57 28.14 -16.21
N GLY A 14 -0.45 27.74 -16.80
CA GLY A 14 0.56 26.91 -16.14
C GLY A 14 1.17 27.71 -14.99
N GLY A 15 0.58 27.60 -13.80
CA GLY A 15 1.22 28.02 -12.56
C GLY A 15 2.40 27.07 -12.30
N SER A 16 3.59 27.49 -12.75
CA SER A 16 4.84 26.92 -12.28
C SER A 16 4.98 27.26 -10.80
N SER A 17 4.40 26.41 -9.94
CA SER A 17 4.79 26.36 -8.54
C SER A 17 6.23 25.88 -8.51
N ALA A 18 7.18 26.82 -8.42
CA ALA A 18 8.53 26.53 -8.04
C ALA A 18 8.43 25.87 -6.64
N VAL A 19 8.49 24.54 -6.62
CA VAL A 19 8.75 23.81 -5.40
C VAL A 19 10.17 24.21 -5.01
N ASN A 20 10.25 25.17 -4.08
CA ASN A 20 11.46 25.39 -3.33
C ASN A 20 11.77 24.10 -2.59
N ALA A 21 12.57 23.24 -3.19
CA ALA A 21 13.30 22.21 -2.50
C ALA A 21 14.29 22.93 -1.57
N GLN A 22 13.79 23.40 -0.44
CA GLN A 22 14.65 23.69 0.70
C GLN A 22 15.26 22.34 1.08
N ALA A 23 16.48 22.13 0.64
CA ALA A 23 17.36 21.12 1.20
C ALA A 23 17.40 21.39 2.70
N ASN A 24 16.59 20.64 3.47
CA ASN A 24 16.66 20.65 4.92
C ASN A 24 18.09 20.23 5.26
N ALA A 25 18.87 21.16 5.76
CA ALA A 25 20.11 20.86 6.46
C ALA A 25 19.79 19.77 7.51
N PRO A 26 20.70 18.81 7.78
CA PRO A 26 20.41 17.70 8.67
C PRO A 26 19.91 18.26 9.99
N SER A 27 18.66 18.00 10.32
CA SER A 27 18.05 18.38 11.58
C SER A 27 18.85 17.66 12.68
N SER A 28 19.60 18.41 13.47
CA SER A 28 20.38 17.90 14.60
C SER A 28 19.50 17.41 15.76
N ALA A 29 18.19 17.54 15.65
CA ALA A 29 17.24 17.03 16.64
C ALA A 29 17.08 15.51 16.50
N PRO A 30 17.11 14.79 17.64
CA PRO A 30 16.91 13.36 17.65
C PRO A 30 15.52 12.98 17.10
N ILE A 31 15.47 11.93 16.29
CA ILE A 31 14.25 11.45 15.63
C ILE A 31 13.47 10.57 16.59
N SER A 32 12.22 10.93 16.87
CA SER A 32 11.27 10.07 17.60
C SER A 32 10.72 8.98 16.68
N LEU A 33 10.11 7.92 17.26
CA LEU A 33 9.45 6.87 16.49
C LEU A 33 8.31 7.44 15.62
N GLU A 34 7.51 8.36 16.14
CA GLU A 34 6.43 9.02 15.40
C GLU A 34 6.95 9.79 14.18
N GLU A 35 8.05 10.54 14.36
CA GLU A 35 8.69 11.27 13.28
C GLU A 35 9.28 10.31 12.22
N ALA A 36 9.85 9.19 12.64
CA ALA A 36 10.34 8.14 11.75
C ALA A 36 9.19 7.57 10.90
N ILE A 37 8.07 7.22 11.52
CA ILE A 37 6.87 6.73 10.80
C ILE A 37 6.37 7.78 9.81
N ARG A 38 6.29 9.06 10.21
CA ARG A 38 5.84 10.14 9.33
C ARG A 38 6.74 10.32 8.11
N ARG A 39 8.07 10.26 8.28
CA ARG A 39 9.03 10.36 7.17
C ARG A 39 8.91 9.16 6.23
N ALA A 40 8.83 7.96 6.76
CA ALA A 40 8.68 6.75 5.98
C ALA A 40 7.42 6.79 5.09
N GLN A 41 6.31 7.32 5.57
CA GLN A 41 5.07 7.49 4.79
C GLN A 41 5.23 8.41 3.56
N THR A 42 6.24 9.30 3.56
CA THR A 42 6.48 10.20 2.43
C THR A 42 7.45 9.64 1.39
N ILE A 43 8.26 8.65 1.76
CA ILE A 43 9.37 8.15 0.94
C ILE A 43 9.09 6.74 0.42
N GLU A 44 8.41 5.90 1.23
CA GLU A 44 8.26 4.49 0.91
C GLU A 44 7.32 4.26 -0.28
N THR A 45 7.83 3.52 -1.28
CA THR A 45 7.18 3.35 -2.58
C THR A 45 5.96 2.42 -2.54
N THR A 46 5.96 1.39 -1.70
CA THR A 46 4.84 0.43 -1.56
C THR A 46 3.63 1.11 -0.96
N TYR A 47 3.84 1.97 0.05
CA TYR A 47 2.78 2.78 0.61
C TYR A 47 2.24 3.80 -0.40
N SER A 48 3.12 4.49 -1.13
CA SER A 48 2.75 5.43 -2.19
C SER A 48 1.94 4.74 -3.31
N ALA A 49 2.30 3.52 -3.70
CA ALA A 49 1.55 2.72 -4.66
C ALA A 49 0.14 2.39 -4.14
N ALA A 50 -0.01 2.02 -2.85
CA ALA A 50 -1.31 1.75 -2.25
C ALA A 50 -2.19 3.02 -2.15
N VAL A 51 -1.60 4.19 -1.88
CA VAL A 51 -2.30 5.49 -1.96
C VAL A 51 -2.83 5.73 -3.36
N THR A 52 -1.97 5.54 -4.38
CA THR A 52 -2.35 5.70 -5.80
C THR A 52 -3.48 4.74 -6.19
N GLU A 53 -3.40 3.46 -5.82
CA GLU A 53 -4.46 2.47 -6.07
C GLU A 53 -5.80 2.91 -5.45
N SER A 54 -5.77 3.43 -4.22
CA SER A 54 -6.97 3.93 -3.54
C SER A 54 -7.58 5.14 -4.27
N VAL A 55 -6.76 6.08 -4.75
CA VAL A 55 -7.22 7.26 -5.51
C VAL A 55 -7.79 6.84 -6.87
N VAL A 56 -7.13 5.92 -7.57
CA VAL A 56 -7.62 5.35 -8.85
C VAL A 56 -8.96 4.66 -8.66
N ALA A 57 -9.12 3.84 -7.63
CA ALA A 57 -10.39 3.15 -7.34
C ALA A 57 -11.52 4.15 -7.00
N GLN A 58 -11.23 5.24 -6.30
CA GLN A 58 -12.21 6.32 -6.07
C GLN A 58 -12.60 7.04 -7.38
N ALA A 59 -11.63 7.30 -8.27
CA ALA A 59 -11.92 7.87 -9.59
C ALA A 59 -12.79 6.92 -10.42
N GLN A 60 -12.51 5.61 -10.38
CA GLN A 60 -13.29 4.58 -11.07
C GLN A 60 -14.74 4.51 -10.56
N ARG A 61 -14.94 4.65 -9.24
CA ARG A 61 -16.28 4.83 -8.64
C ARG A 61 -16.97 6.09 -9.17
N GLY A 62 -16.24 7.18 -9.33
CA GLY A 62 -16.75 8.43 -9.93
C GLY A 62 -17.20 8.23 -11.38
N ILE A 63 -16.40 7.53 -12.19
CA ILE A 63 -16.74 7.16 -13.58
C ILE A 63 -18.01 6.29 -13.62
N ALA A 64 -18.08 5.25 -12.78
CA ALA A 64 -19.26 4.39 -12.70
C ALA A 64 -20.51 5.15 -12.25
N ARG A 65 -20.37 6.17 -11.38
CA ARG A 65 -21.47 7.07 -10.99
C ARG A 65 -21.92 7.94 -12.14
N SER A 66 -20.98 8.53 -12.91
CA SER A 66 -21.33 9.39 -14.05
C SER A 66 -21.98 8.62 -15.18
N ALA A 67 -21.73 7.30 -15.30
CA ALA A 67 -22.44 6.43 -16.25
C ALA A 67 -23.93 6.23 -15.93
N LEU A 68 -24.40 6.65 -14.76
CA LEU A 68 -25.81 6.68 -14.37
C LEU A 68 -26.50 8.03 -14.65
N LEU A 69 -25.81 8.96 -15.30
CA LEU A 69 -26.30 10.29 -15.59
C LEU A 69 -26.40 10.48 -17.11
N PRO A 70 -27.37 11.31 -17.59
CA PRO A 70 -27.48 11.58 -19.01
C PRO A 70 -26.19 12.10 -19.63
N GLY A 71 -25.73 11.44 -20.69
CA GLY A 71 -24.63 11.90 -21.52
C GLY A 71 -25.09 12.98 -22.49
N VAL A 72 -24.29 14.04 -22.67
CA VAL A 72 -24.58 15.09 -23.65
C VAL A 72 -23.42 15.14 -24.65
N VAL A 73 -23.74 14.95 -25.91
CA VAL A 73 -22.76 14.96 -27.01
C VAL A 73 -23.26 15.92 -28.10
N PHE A 74 -22.35 16.74 -28.64
CA PHE A 74 -22.65 17.49 -29.86
C PHE A 74 -22.08 16.72 -31.05
N HIS A 75 -22.98 16.19 -31.88
CA HIS A 75 -22.65 15.31 -33.01
C HIS A 75 -22.71 16.09 -34.32
N ASN A 76 -21.63 16.01 -35.13
CA ASN A 76 -21.60 16.57 -36.45
C ASN A 76 -21.18 15.48 -37.43
N GLN A 77 -22.01 15.25 -38.43
CA GLN A 77 -21.73 14.28 -39.49
C GLN A 77 -22.13 14.86 -40.83
N PHE A 78 -21.29 14.66 -41.83
CA PHE A 78 -21.60 14.84 -43.24
C PHE A 78 -21.58 13.46 -43.90
N LEU A 79 -22.71 13.04 -44.48
CA LEU A 79 -22.82 11.82 -45.23
C LEU A 79 -23.03 12.14 -46.69
N TYR A 80 -22.19 11.56 -47.56
CA TYR A 80 -22.36 11.56 -49.02
C TYR A 80 -22.61 10.13 -49.48
N THR A 81 -23.76 9.94 -50.15
CA THR A 81 -24.12 8.67 -50.78
C THR A 81 -24.15 8.81 -52.25
N GLN A 82 -23.33 8.08 -52.97
CA GLN A 82 -23.38 8.04 -54.44
C GLN A 82 -24.62 7.24 -54.87
N GLY A 83 -25.60 7.92 -55.44
CA GLY A 83 -26.74 7.28 -56.08
C GLY A 83 -26.29 6.49 -57.33
N GLN A 84 -26.44 5.19 -57.32
CA GLN A 84 -26.26 4.40 -58.53
C GLN A 84 -27.55 4.45 -59.35
N SER A 85 -27.51 5.12 -60.50
CA SER A 85 -28.53 4.92 -61.54
C SER A 85 -28.24 3.58 -62.21
N ILE A 86 -29.20 2.69 -62.34
CA ILE A 86 -29.07 1.48 -63.16
C ILE A 86 -28.98 1.96 -64.60
N PRO A 87 -27.85 1.68 -65.35
CA PRO A 87 -27.75 2.07 -66.76
C PRO A 87 -28.77 1.21 -67.54
N GLY A 88 -29.75 1.85 -68.16
CA GLY A 88 -30.70 1.18 -69.05
C GLY A 88 -32.16 1.55 -68.86
N ASP A 89 -32.54 2.28 -67.84
CA ASP A 89 -33.94 2.68 -67.66
C ASP A 89 -34.21 4.04 -68.32
N GLN A 90 -34.23 4.03 -69.67
CA GLN A 90 -34.83 5.07 -70.47
C GLN A 90 -36.23 4.56 -70.88
N THR A 91 -37.14 4.56 -69.99
CA THR A 91 -38.56 4.42 -70.38
C THR A 91 -39.19 5.78 -70.47
N PRO A 92 -39.80 6.10 -71.66
CA PRO A 92 -40.57 7.34 -71.81
C PRO A 92 -41.81 7.27 -70.93
N SER A 93 -42.04 8.32 -70.20
CA SER A 93 -43.15 8.55 -69.30
C SER A 93 -44.51 8.32 -69.93
N HIS A 94 -45.20 7.28 -69.53
CA HIS A 94 -46.64 7.22 -69.45
C HIS A 94 -47.01 6.51 -68.15
N GLY A 95 -47.34 7.27 -67.15
CA GLY A 95 -48.21 6.92 -66.02
C GLY A 95 -47.99 5.61 -65.27
N GLY A 96 -46.84 5.39 -64.72
CA GLY A 96 -46.64 4.26 -63.79
C GLY A 96 -45.35 4.49 -63.02
N SER A 97 -45.46 4.64 -61.70
CA SER A 97 -44.32 4.76 -60.77
C SER A 97 -43.49 3.47 -60.73
N THR A 98 -42.56 3.30 -61.66
CA THR A 98 -41.47 2.34 -61.48
C THR A 98 -40.42 2.99 -60.60
N SER A 99 -40.46 2.72 -59.31
CA SER A 99 -39.45 3.10 -58.37
C SER A 99 -38.14 2.38 -58.74
N SER A 100 -37.23 3.07 -59.43
CA SER A 100 -35.85 2.60 -59.57
C SER A 100 -35.28 2.42 -58.15
N VAL A 101 -34.88 1.19 -57.84
CA VAL A 101 -34.24 0.89 -56.57
C VAL A 101 -32.87 1.59 -56.55
N ARG A 102 -32.80 2.72 -55.86
CA ARG A 102 -31.54 3.41 -55.62
C ARG A 102 -31.03 3.02 -54.24
N PHE A 103 -29.77 2.61 -54.16
CA PHE A 103 -29.12 2.51 -52.88
C PHE A 103 -28.75 3.91 -52.40
N ILE A 104 -29.51 4.42 -51.45
CA ILE A 104 -29.27 5.71 -50.82
C ILE A 104 -29.30 5.49 -49.33
N ALA A 105 -28.19 5.73 -48.62
CA ALA A 105 -28.22 5.72 -47.16
C ALA A 105 -29.05 6.95 -46.69
N ASN A 106 -29.90 6.74 -45.66
CA ASN A 106 -30.66 7.80 -45.02
C ASN A 106 -31.50 8.68 -45.95
N ASN A 107 -32.00 8.10 -47.05
CA ASN A 107 -32.96 8.72 -47.99
C ASN A 107 -32.48 9.97 -48.76
N THR A 108 -31.23 10.40 -48.63
CA THR A 108 -30.67 11.56 -49.37
C THR A 108 -29.26 11.29 -49.89
N VAL A 109 -28.86 12.01 -50.95
CA VAL A 109 -27.50 11.92 -51.53
C VAL A 109 -26.51 12.66 -50.64
N HIS A 110 -26.94 13.76 -50.02
CA HIS A 110 -26.17 14.53 -49.05
C HIS A 110 -27.01 14.66 -47.77
N GLU A 111 -26.38 14.38 -46.63
CA GLU A 111 -27.02 14.53 -45.32
C GLU A 111 -26.07 15.24 -44.35
N TYR A 112 -26.56 16.26 -43.72
CA TYR A 112 -25.87 17.02 -42.70
C TYR A 112 -26.57 16.84 -41.37
N LEU A 113 -25.86 16.16 -40.43
CA LEU A 113 -26.29 16.07 -39.04
C LEU A 113 -25.46 17.05 -38.20
N SER A 114 -26.11 17.96 -37.54
CA SER A 114 -25.46 18.87 -36.60
C SER A 114 -26.40 19.07 -35.40
N GLN A 115 -26.23 18.23 -34.36
CA GLN A 115 -27.24 18.14 -33.31
C GLN A 115 -26.62 17.85 -31.94
N GLY A 116 -27.21 18.42 -30.91
CA GLY A 116 -26.99 18.02 -29.52
C GLY A 116 -27.80 16.76 -29.22
N ILE A 117 -27.14 15.75 -28.70
CA ILE A 117 -27.73 14.46 -28.35
C ILE A 117 -27.63 14.31 -26.82
N VAL A 118 -28.76 14.09 -26.15
CA VAL A 118 -28.81 13.69 -24.76
C VAL A 118 -29.23 12.22 -24.71
N THR A 119 -28.38 11.38 -24.15
CA THR A 119 -28.64 9.94 -24.06
C THR A 119 -28.62 9.50 -22.60
N GLU A 120 -29.62 8.74 -22.19
CA GLU A 120 -29.70 8.09 -20.88
C GLU A 120 -30.11 6.63 -21.06
N THR A 121 -29.36 5.73 -20.38
CA THR A 121 -29.69 4.31 -20.36
C THR A 121 -30.09 3.88 -18.95
N ILE A 122 -31.34 3.51 -18.79
CA ILE A 122 -31.91 3.05 -17.51
C ILE A 122 -31.90 1.52 -17.50
N GLY A 123 -30.95 0.94 -16.78
CA GLY A 123 -30.77 -0.51 -16.67
C GLY A 123 -30.28 -0.92 -15.28
N GLY A 124 -30.64 -2.12 -14.86
CA GLY A 124 -30.19 -2.65 -13.56
C GLY A 124 -28.69 -2.92 -13.51
N ALA A 125 -28.07 -3.22 -14.66
CA ALA A 125 -26.63 -3.46 -14.78
C ALA A 125 -25.80 -2.24 -14.34
N GLY A 126 -26.16 -1.04 -14.81
CA GLY A 126 -25.45 0.19 -14.44
C GLY A 126 -25.46 0.46 -12.94
N ILE A 127 -26.59 0.23 -12.25
CA ILE A 127 -26.70 0.36 -10.80
C ILE A 127 -25.82 -0.69 -10.08
N ALA A 128 -25.81 -1.93 -10.56
CA ALA A 128 -24.97 -2.98 -10.00
C ALA A 128 -23.49 -2.67 -10.19
N ASP A 129 -23.09 -2.16 -11.35
CA ASP A 129 -21.73 -1.77 -11.68
C ASP A 129 -21.23 -0.58 -10.83
N TYR A 130 -22.08 0.43 -10.59
CA TYR A 130 -21.77 1.50 -9.66
C TYR A 130 -21.53 0.97 -8.23
N ARG A 131 -22.41 0.10 -7.74
CA ARG A 131 -22.26 -0.50 -6.40
C ARG A 131 -21.02 -1.39 -6.32
N ARG A 132 -20.69 -2.10 -7.40
CA ARG A 132 -19.46 -2.89 -7.51
C ARG A 132 -18.23 -1.99 -7.42
N ALA A 133 -18.17 -0.88 -8.17
CA ALA A 133 -17.09 0.09 -8.10
C ALA A 133 -16.98 0.74 -6.70
N ASP A 134 -18.10 0.94 -5.99
CA ASP A 134 -18.13 1.40 -4.60
C ASP A 134 -17.47 0.38 -3.64
N ALA A 135 -17.77 -0.92 -3.81
CA ALA A 135 -17.14 -1.98 -3.03
C ALA A 135 -15.64 -2.12 -3.35
N GLU A 136 -15.25 -1.98 -4.62
CA GLU A 136 -13.83 -1.98 -5.05
C GLU A 136 -13.06 -0.81 -4.45
N ALA A 137 -13.66 0.38 -4.41
CA ALA A 137 -13.04 1.55 -3.76
C ALA A 137 -12.90 1.35 -2.24
N ALA A 138 -13.88 0.71 -1.59
CA ALA A 138 -13.79 0.35 -0.17
C ALA A 138 -12.69 -0.70 0.09
N ALA A 139 -12.55 -1.70 -0.79
CA ALA A 139 -11.49 -2.69 -0.73
C ALA A 139 -10.10 -2.05 -0.90
N ALA A 140 -9.93 -1.15 -1.88
CA ALA A 140 -8.69 -0.43 -2.11
C ALA A 140 -8.30 0.45 -0.91
N LYS A 141 -9.28 1.12 -0.26
CA LYS A 141 -9.06 1.87 0.98
C LYS A 141 -8.61 0.96 2.14
N ALA A 142 -9.16 -0.25 2.24
CA ALA A 142 -8.73 -1.22 3.24
C ALA A 142 -7.29 -1.72 2.96
N ARG A 143 -6.92 -1.94 1.69
CA ARG A 143 -5.55 -2.30 1.29
C ARG A 143 -4.55 -1.18 1.58
N LEU A 144 -4.93 0.08 1.40
CA LEU A 144 -4.11 1.22 1.81
C LEU A 144 -3.82 1.18 3.32
N GLU A 145 -4.82 0.85 4.14
CA GLU A 145 -4.63 0.72 5.59
C GLU A 145 -3.73 -0.49 5.93
N ILE A 146 -3.82 -1.61 5.21
CA ILE A 146 -2.88 -2.74 5.35
C ILE A 146 -1.45 -2.29 5.06
N SER A 147 -1.22 -1.60 3.95
CA SER A 147 0.10 -1.08 3.56
C SER A 147 0.66 -0.10 4.60
N ARG A 148 -0.19 0.81 5.10
CA ARG A 148 0.18 1.75 6.16
C ARG A 148 0.65 1.03 7.43
N ARG A 149 -0.11 0.02 7.87
CA ARG A 149 0.22 -0.76 9.08
C ARG A 149 1.48 -1.59 8.89
N GLY A 150 1.65 -2.21 7.71
CA GLY A 150 2.88 -2.92 7.35
C GLY A 150 4.11 -2.01 7.41
N LEU A 151 4.01 -0.80 6.86
CA LEU A 151 5.08 0.19 6.94
C LEU A 151 5.42 0.56 8.39
N VAL A 152 4.41 0.80 9.24
CA VAL A 152 4.63 1.09 10.67
C VAL A 152 5.38 -0.05 11.35
N SER A 153 4.97 -1.31 11.12
CA SER A 153 5.65 -2.48 11.69
C SER A 153 7.13 -2.57 11.25
N THR A 154 7.41 -2.31 9.98
CA THR A 154 8.78 -2.29 9.45
C THR A 154 9.61 -1.19 10.09
N VAL A 155 9.09 0.04 10.13
CA VAL A 155 9.79 1.19 10.75
C VAL A 155 10.07 0.94 12.24
N VAL A 156 9.12 0.35 12.98
CA VAL A 156 9.32 -0.01 14.39
C VAL A 156 10.43 -1.04 14.53
N GLY A 157 10.43 -2.09 13.70
CA GLY A 157 11.47 -3.12 13.70
C GLY A 157 12.87 -2.53 13.48
N ASP A 158 13.01 -1.71 12.45
CA ASP A 158 14.29 -1.09 12.11
C ASP A 158 14.72 -0.04 13.14
N TYR A 159 13.79 0.75 13.67
CA TYR A 159 14.06 1.76 14.71
C TYR A 159 14.64 1.13 15.97
N TYR A 160 13.99 0.11 16.51
CA TYR A 160 14.48 -0.60 17.68
C TYR A 160 15.70 -1.49 17.35
N GLY A 161 15.81 -1.98 16.13
CA GLY A 161 16.99 -2.66 15.60
C GLY A 161 18.24 -1.77 15.65
N VAL A 162 18.15 -0.51 15.27
CA VAL A 162 19.24 0.47 15.41
C VAL A 162 19.62 0.70 16.86
N LEU A 163 18.62 0.86 17.75
CA LEU A 163 18.86 1.06 19.19
C LEU A 163 19.58 -0.14 19.83
N ALA A 164 19.19 -1.37 19.45
CA ALA A 164 19.89 -2.58 19.92
C ALA A 164 21.32 -2.67 19.38
N ALA A 165 21.52 -2.36 18.10
CA ALA A 165 22.84 -2.37 17.50
C ALA A 165 23.76 -1.33 18.16
N ASP A 166 23.26 -0.13 18.50
CA ASP A 166 24.01 0.88 19.25
C ASP A 166 24.32 0.41 20.68
N ALA A 167 23.38 -0.25 21.35
CA ALA A 167 23.60 -0.85 22.67
C ALA A 167 24.69 -1.94 22.59
N ASN A 168 24.67 -2.78 21.54
CA ASN A 168 25.68 -3.82 21.33
C ASN A 168 27.07 -3.24 21.07
N VAL A 169 27.20 -2.09 20.36
CA VAL A 169 28.47 -1.36 20.23
C VAL A 169 28.98 -0.92 21.61
N ALA A 170 28.08 -0.39 22.45
CA ALA A 170 28.45 0.05 23.79
C ALA A 170 28.90 -1.14 24.68
N VAL A 171 28.23 -2.29 24.57
CA VAL A 171 28.62 -3.56 25.24
C VAL A 171 30.01 -4.01 24.79
N ALA A 172 30.21 -4.11 23.46
CA ALA A 172 31.50 -4.57 22.89
C ALA A 172 32.65 -3.62 23.25
N ASN A 173 32.40 -2.32 23.28
CA ASN A 173 33.40 -1.34 23.68
C ASN A 173 33.81 -1.49 25.17
N ARG A 174 32.81 -1.66 26.06
CA ARG A 174 33.10 -1.95 27.49
C ARG A 174 33.89 -3.25 27.66
N ALA A 175 33.49 -4.31 26.93
CA ALA A 175 34.17 -5.59 26.96
C ALA A 175 35.65 -5.49 26.52
N LEU A 176 35.92 -4.70 25.47
CA LEU A 176 37.28 -4.44 25.03
C LEU A 176 38.13 -3.67 26.08
N VAL A 177 37.54 -2.64 26.71
CA VAL A 177 38.20 -1.87 27.77
C VAL A 177 38.54 -2.80 28.94
N GLU A 178 37.63 -3.67 29.38
CA GLU A 178 37.90 -4.64 30.45
C GLU A 178 38.93 -5.67 30.04
N ALA A 179 38.93 -6.19 28.82
CA ALA A 179 39.95 -7.13 28.33
C ALA A 179 41.32 -6.50 28.30
N LYS A 180 41.44 -5.25 27.84
CA LYS A 180 42.73 -4.49 27.88
C LYS A 180 43.23 -4.27 29.29
N ARG A 181 42.34 -3.91 30.23
CA ARG A 181 42.68 -3.75 31.66
C ARG A 181 43.18 -5.07 32.25
N PHE A 182 42.45 -6.16 31.99
CA PHE A 182 42.78 -7.49 32.43
C PHE A 182 44.13 -7.96 31.86
N GLY A 183 44.37 -7.81 30.54
CA GLY A 183 45.66 -8.13 29.91
C GLY A 183 46.85 -7.36 30.52
N LYS A 184 46.65 -6.06 30.88
CA LYS A 184 47.66 -5.28 31.58
C LYS A 184 47.99 -5.85 32.96
N ILE A 185 46.98 -6.20 33.75
CA ILE A 185 47.13 -6.81 35.09
C ILE A 185 47.86 -8.16 34.97
N THR A 186 47.47 -9.02 34.02
CA THR A 186 48.10 -10.32 33.82
C THR A 186 49.55 -10.22 33.44
N ARG A 187 49.95 -9.28 32.56
CA ARG A 187 51.36 -8.99 32.22
C ARG A 187 52.18 -8.47 33.41
N GLN A 188 51.59 -7.66 34.28
CA GLN A 188 52.25 -7.20 35.51
C GLN A 188 52.52 -8.34 36.48
N ARG A 189 51.57 -9.30 36.62
CA ARG A 189 51.72 -10.47 37.48
C ARG A 189 52.73 -11.49 36.93
N GLU A 190 52.79 -11.64 35.60
CA GLU A 190 53.88 -12.41 34.96
C GLU A 190 55.24 -11.84 35.29
N ALA A 191 55.42 -10.50 35.15
CA ALA A 191 56.68 -9.89 35.48
C ALA A 191 57.07 -10.04 36.95
N GLY A 192 56.06 -10.22 37.86
CA GLY A 192 56.28 -10.56 39.25
C GLY A 192 56.49 -12.09 39.50
N GLY A 193 56.38 -12.93 38.48
CA GLY A 193 56.49 -14.39 38.59
C GLY A 193 55.28 -15.09 39.20
N GLU A 194 54.12 -14.38 39.29
CA GLU A 194 52.90 -14.87 39.94
C GLU A 194 52.01 -15.71 38.98
N VAL A 195 52.12 -15.54 37.66
CA VAL A 195 51.34 -16.25 36.65
C VAL A 195 52.22 -16.71 35.49
N ALA A 196 51.80 -17.76 34.81
CA ALA A 196 52.51 -18.33 33.67
C ALA A 196 52.39 -17.49 32.39
N HIS A 197 53.40 -17.52 31.51
CA HIS A 197 53.35 -16.87 30.20
C HIS A 197 52.12 -17.28 29.36
N ALA A 198 51.69 -18.55 29.49
CA ALA A 198 50.47 -19.04 28.83
C ALA A 198 49.21 -18.24 29.20
N ASP A 199 49.15 -17.68 30.41
CA ASP A 199 48.01 -16.85 30.87
C ASP A 199 48.02 -15.46 30.21
N VAL A 200 49.21 -14.91 29.99
CA VAL A 200 49.36 -13.65 29.20
C VAL A 200 48.93 -13.84 27.77
N VAL A 201 49.41 -14.93 27.12
CA VAL A 201 49.00 -15.27 25.73
C VAL A 201 47.46 -15.45 25.62
N ARG A 202 46.82 -16.03 26.63
CA ARG A 202 45.34 -16.19 26.66
C ARG A 202 44.65 -14.79 26.84
N ALA A 203 45.14 -13.94 27.69
CA ALA A 203 44.62 -12.59 27.87
C ALA A 203 44.78 -11.74 26.60
N ASP A 204 45.91 -11.85 25.89
CA ASP A 204 46.17 -11.15 24.64
C ASP A 204 45.23 -11.66 23.52
N LEU A 205 44.97 -12.98 23.44
CA LEU A 205 44.01 -13.55 22.50
C LEU A 205 42.60 -13.05 22.77
N GLN A 206 42.21 -12.93 24.05
CA GLN A 206 40.92 -12.39 24.44
C GLN A 206 40.77 -10.90 24.05
N GLU A 207 41.83 -10.09 24.24
CA GLU A 207 41.86 -8.69 23.80
C GLU A 207 41.63 -8.58 22.28
N GLN A 208 42.35 -9.41 21.49
CA GLN A 208 42.18 -9.44 20.02
C GLN A 208 40.78 -9.87 19.61
N GLN A 209 40.19 -10.83 20.30
CA GLN A 209 38.81 -11.27 20.05
C GLN A 209 37.80 -10.13 20.31
N ARG A 210 37.91 -9.42 21.44
CA ARG A 210 37.07 -8.27 21.77
C ARG A 210 37.20 -7.12 20.78
N GLN A 211 38.43 -6.90 20.25
CA GLN A 211 38.60 -5.92 19.20
C GLN A 211 37.88 -6.28 17.91
N ARG A 212 37.89 -7.55 17.50
CA ARG A 212 37.08 -8.02 16.34
C ARG A 212 35.59 -7.86 16.58
N GLU A 213 35.10 -8.27 17.76
CA GLU A 213 33.69 -8.15 18.15
C GLU A 213 33.20 -6.69 18.14
N LEU A 214 34.04 -5.74 18.60
CA LEU A 214 33.72 -4.32 18.48
C LEU A 214 33.63 -3.88 17.02
N ASN A 215 34.56 -4.27 16.17
CA ASN A 215 34.53 -3.90 14.76
C ASN A 215 33.27 -4.47 14.06
N ASP A 216 32.88 -5.71 14.38
CA ASP A 216 31.68 -6.35 13.87
C ASP A 216 30.41 -5.63 14.37
N ALA A 217 30.36 -5.26 15.65
CA ALA A 217 29.24 -4.52 16.23
C ALA A 217 29.10 -3.12 15.58
N VAL A 218 30.19 -2.40 15.35
CA VAL A 218 30.19 -1.10 14.65
C VAL A 218 29.69 -1.25 13.22
N LEU A 219 30.11 -2.30 12.52
CA LEU A 219 29.61 -2.58 11.16
C LEU A 219 28.11 -2.90 11.17
N ALA A 220 27.64 -3.72 12.12
CA ALA A 220 26.22 -4.05 12.27
C ALA A 220 25.37 -2.81 12.57
N ALA A 221 25.82 -1.93 13.49
CA ALA A 221 25.14 -0.68 13.78
C ALA A 221 25.09 0.26 12.58
N ARG A 222 26.16 0.32 11.78
CA ARG A 222 26.15 1.10 10.54
C ARG A 222 25.18 0.55 9.51
N LYS A 223 25.10 -0.77 9.34
CA LYS A 223 24.12 -1.43 8.46
C LYS A 223 22.70 -1.11 8.90
N ALA A 224 22.36 -1.36 10.17
CA ALA A 224 21.04 -1.07 10.71
C ALA A 224 20.63 0.41 10.51
N ARG A 225 21.58 1.35 10.69
CA ARG A 225 21.33 2.78 10.42
C ARG A 225 21.08 3.08 8.96
N VAL A 226 21.77 2.42 8.03
CA VAL A 226 21.52 2.58 6.59
C VAL A 226 20.17 1.98 6.22
N ASP A 227 19.81 0.81 6.75
CA ASP A 227 18.53 0.14 6.48
C ASP A 227 17.34 1.02 6.91
N LEU A 228 17.37 1.56 8.13
CA LEU A 228 16.39 2.55 8.56
C LEU A 228 16.48 3.85 7.73
N GLY A 229 17.67 4.28 7.36
CA GLY A 229 17.94 5.46 6.53
C GLY A 229 17.25 5.40 5.17
N VAL A 230 17.16 4.22 4.55
CA VAL A 230 16.42 3.98 3.30
C VAL A 230 14.94 4.38 3.42
N LEU A 231 14.35 4.15 4.59
CA LEU A 231 12.95 4.48 4.85
C LEU A 231 12.74 5.96 5.21
N LEU A 232 13.75 6.63 5.80
CA LEU A 232 13.58 7.95 6.39
C LEU A 232 14.11 9.12 5.55
N PHE A 233 15.05 8.86 4.63
CA PHE A 233 15.76 9.90 3.89
C PHE A 233 15.94 9.55 2.41
N PRO A 234 15.96 10.57 1.53
CA PRO A 234 16.34 10.37 0.12
C PRO A 234 17.80 9.87 -0.03
N ASP A 235 18.71 10.29 0.87
CA ASP A 235 20.06 9.75 0.99
C ASP A 235 20.14 8.85 2.24
N PRO A 236 20.21 7.51 2.07
CA PRO A 236 20.26 6.55 3.18
C PRO A 236 21.46 6.72 4.11
N THR A 237 22.51 7.43 3.66
CA THR A 237 23.74 7.63 4.43
C THR A 237 23.70 8.86 5.35
N THR A 238 22.59 9.62 5.34
CA THR A 238 22.39 10.79 6.20
C THR A 238 22.57 10.43 7.66
N ALA A 239 23.40 11.21 8.38
CA ALA A 239 23.60 11.00 9.81
C ALA A 239 22.38 11.48 10.63
N TYR A 240 21.95 10.66 11.59
CA TYR A 240 20.83 10.98 12.49
C TYR A 240 21.03 10.34 13.86
N THR A 241 20.26 10.80 14.84
CA THR A 241 20.20 10.23 16.19
C THR A 241 18.76 9.89 16.56
N LEU A 242 18.56 8.86 17.38
CA LEU A 242 17.24 8.41 17.85
C LEU A 242 17.00 8.85 19.30
N THR A 243 15.73 9.07 19.67
CA THR A 243 15.36 9.71 20.95
C THR A 243 15.12 8.72 22.09
N VAL A 244 14.68 7.48 21.81
CA VAL A 244 14.16 6.54 22.82
C VAL A 244 15.17 5.44 23.09
N GLY A 245 15.41 5.14 24.39
CA GLY A 245 16.20 3.98 24.81
C GLY A 245 15.36 2.70 24.94
N LEU A 246 16.04 1.56 25.14
CA LEU A 246 15.41 0.22 25.31
C LEU A 246 14.98 -0.08 26.76
N ASP A 247 15.01 0.92 27.65
CA ASP A 247 14.90 0.70 29.09
C ASP A 247 13.46 0.71 29.65
N GLN A 248 12.51 1.30 28.91
CA GLN A 248 11.12 1.41 29.32
C GLN A 248 10.21 0.57 28.42
N LEU A 249 9.81 -0.59 28.89
CA LEU A 249 8.88 -1.46 28.16
C LEU A 249 7.43 -1.00 28.41
N PRO A 250 6.66 -0.72 27.33
CA PRO A 250 5.24 -0.42 27.46
C PRO A 250 4.48 -1.65 27.99
N PRO A 251 3.36 -1.46 28.71
CA PRO A 251 2.56 -2.58 29.21
C PRO A 251 1.88 -3.32 28.07
N LEU A 252 1.78 -4.66 28.17
CA LEU A 252 1.01 -5.48 27.26
C LEU A 252 -0.50 -5.33 27.57
N PRO A 253 -1.36 -4.94 26.63
CA PRO A 253 -2.81 -4.91 26.82
C PRO A 253 -3.39 -6.30 27.08
N SER A 254 -4.55 -6.37 27.73
CA SER A 254 -5.20 -7.64 28.00
C SER A 254 -5.63 -8.37 26.73
N ARG A 255 -5.63 -9.70 26.76
CA ARG A 255 -6.05 -10.53 25.61
C ARG A 255 -7.47 -10.18 25.14
N ALA A 256 -8.39 -9.94 26.09
CA ALA A 256 -9.77 -9.64 25.77
C ALA A 256 -9.93 -8.30 25.00
N GLU A 257 -9.19 -7.28 25.39
CA GLU A 257 -9.16 -5.98 24.66
C GLU A 257 -8.65 -6.13 23.25
N ILE A 258 -7.56 -6.88 23.09
CA ILE A 258 -6.93 -7.16 21.78
C ILE A 258 -7.90 -7.95 20.87
N ASP A 259 -8.56 -8.98 21.39
CA ASP A 259 -9.52 -9.80 20.63
C ASP A 259 -10.70 -8.98 20.10
N VAL A 260 -11.24 -8.07 20.92
CA VAL A 260 -12.34 -7.18 20.51
C VAL A 260 -11.87 -6.19 19.46
N ALA A 261 -10.72 -5.55 19.67
CA ALA A 261 -10.18 -4.56 18.74
C ALA A 261 -9.81 -5.19 17.38
N ALA A 262 -9.17 -6.36 17.39
CA ALA A 262 -8.80 -7.07 16.16
C ALA A 262 -10.02 -7.50 15.33
N LYS A 263 -11.07 -8.02 15.96
CA LYS A 263 -12.31 -8.42 15.25
C LYS A 263 -13.04 -7.24 14.61
N SER A 264 -13.01 -6.06 15.24
CA SER A 264 -13.72 -4.88 14.72
C SER A 264 -12.92 -4.08 13.69
N ASN A 265 -11.60 -4.02 13.83
CA ASN A 265 -10.75 -3.05 13.12
C ASN A 265 -9.73 -3.67 12.17
N ASN A 266 -9.76 -4.99 11.95
CA ASN A 266 -8.78 -5.63 11.07
C ASN A 266 -9.02 -5.26 9.59
N PRO A 267 -8.05 -4.65 8.90
CA PRO A 267 -8.21 -4.19 7.53
C PRO A 267 -8.18 -5.34 6.51
N ASP A 268 -7.50 -6.46 6.80
CA ASP A 268 -7.44 -7.62 5.90
C ASP A 268 -8.81 -8.26 5.75
N VAL A 269 -9.51 -8.45 6.89
CA VAL A 269 -10.89 -8.98 6.90
C VAL A 269 -11.84 -8.00 6.21
N ARG A 270 -11.66 -6.70 6.42
CA ARG A 270 -12.45 -5.67 5.74
C ARG A 270 -12.21 -5.68 4.23
N ALA A 271 -10.97 -5.76 3.79
CA ALA A 271 -10.64 -5.85 2.36
C ALA A 271 -11.27 -7.10 1.72
N ALA A 272 -11.12 -8.27 2.35
CA ALA A 272 -11.68 -9.52 1.85
C ALA A 272 -13.22 -9.50 1.83
N PHE A 273 -13.86 -8.83 2.80
CA PHE A 273 -15.31 -8.63 2.83
C PHE A 273 -15.80 -7.77 1.67
N GLU A 274 -15.11 -6.65 1.38
CA GLU A 274 -15.49 -5.77 0.26
C GLU A 274 -15.22 -6.43 -1.10
N VAL A 275 -14.20 -7.27 -1.22
CA VAL A 275 -13.96 -8.10 -2.41
C VAL A 275 -15.10 -9.11 -2.61
N LEU A 276 -15.58 -9.76 -1.55
CA LEU A 276 -16.75 -10.64 -1.64
C LEU A 276 -18.00 -9.85 -2.05
N ARG A 277 -18.21 -8.66 -1.48
CA ARG A 277 -19.34 -7.79 -1.85
C ARG A 277 -19.27 -7.37 -3.32
N SER A 278 -18.09 -7.02 -3.83
CA SER A 278 -17.88 -6.73 -5.26
C SER A 278 -18.23 -7.93 -6.12
N ALA A 279 -17.80 -9.15 -5.74
CA ALA A 279 -18.11 -10.37 -6.47
C ALA A 279 -19.64 -10.74 -6.44
N ASP A 280 -20.34 -10.46 -5.34
CA ASP A 280 -21.81 -10.61 -5.26
C ASP A 280 -22.52 -9.64 -6.22
N LEU A 281 -22.04 -8.43 -6.34
CA LEU A 281 -22.57 -7.42 -7.25
C LEU A 281 -22.22 -7.73 -8.71
N GLU A 282 -21.07 -8.36 -8.99
CA GLU A 282 -20.73 -8.87 -10.32
C GLU A 282 -21.73 -9.97 -10.76
N VAL A 283 -22.12 -10.87 -9.85
CA VAL A 283 -23.18 -11.85 -10.14
C VAL A 283 -24.51 -11.15 -10.45
N THR A 284 -24.82 -10.09 -9.70
CA THR A 284 -26.05 -9.31 -9.89
C THR A 284 -26.04 -8.59 -11.23
N SER A 285 -24.94 -7.92 -11.59
CA SER A 285 -24.74 -7.27 -12.89
C SER A 285 -24.87 -8.29 -14.03
N ALA A 286 -24.21 -9.44 -13.91
CA ALA A 286 -24.32 -10.51 -14.92
C ALA A 286 -25.75 -11.02 -15.13
N ARG A 287 -26.57 -11.07 -14.07
CA ARG A 287 -28.00 -11.47 -14.14
C ARG A 287 -28.85 -10.42 -14.82
N PHE A 288 -28.53 -9.14 -14.72
CA PHE A 288 -29.22 -8.09 -15.46
C PHE A 288 -29.06 -8.20 -16.98
N GLY A 289 -28.10 -8.98 -17.48
CA GLY A 289 -28.03 -9.35 -18.88
C GLY A 289 -29.24 -10.15 -19.40
N TYR A 290 -30.16 -10.59 -18.54
CA TYR A 290 -31.49 -11.18 -18.91
C TYR A 290 -32.63 -10.16 -18.85
N VAL A 291 -32.40 -8.99 -18.29
CA VAL A 291 -33.42 -7.96 -18.07
C VAL A 291 -33.32 -6.93 -19.20
N PRO A 292 -34.46 -6.45 -19.74
CA PRO A 292 -34.43 -5.39 -20.73
C PRO A 292 -33.82 -4.09 -20.21
N ASP A 293 -33.12 -3.37 -21.10
CA ASP A 293 -32.63 -2.02 -20.86
C ASP A 293 -33.47 -0.99 -21.61
N LEU A 294 -33.75 0.14 -20.99
CA LEU A 294 -34.46 1.28 -21.56
C LEU A 294 -33.50 2.40 -21.90
N SER A 295 -33.35 2.69 -23.19
CA SER A 295 -32.54 3.80 -23.70
C SER A 295 -33.42 4.99 -24.07
N LEU A 296 -33.17 6.15 -23.50
CA LEU A 296 -33.85 7.41 -23.80
C LEU A 296 -32.88 8.31 -24.56
N ASN A 297 -33.29 8.78 -25.73
CA ASN A 297 -32.49 9.70 -26.53
C ASN A 297 -33.29 10.94 -26.89
N TYR A 298 -32.68 12.09 -26.77
CA TYR A 298 -33.22 13.37 -27.20
C TYR A 298 -32.21 14.05 -28.11
N TYR A 299 -32.66 14.43 -29.29
CA TYR A 299 -31.88 15.06 -30.34
C TYR A 299 -32.41 16.47 -30.55
N TYR A 300 -31.54 17.47 -30.66
CA TYR A 300 -31.91 18.83 -31.05
C TYR A 300 -30.86 19.39 -32.00
N GLY A 301 -31.29 19.74 -33.20
CA GLY A 301 -30.35 20.27 -34.21
C GLY A 301 -30.87 20.17 -35.63
N ILE A 302 -29.93 20.17 -36.56
CA ILE A 302 -30.19 20.05 -38.02
C ILE A 302 -29.92 18.59 -38.43
N ASP A 303 -30.89 18.05 -39.18
CA ASP A 303 -30.80 16.75 -39.86
C ASP A 303 -31.48 16.92 -41.22
N ALA A 304 -30.69 17.23 -42.25
CA ALA A 304 -31.22 17.70 -43.53
C ALA A 304 -30.22 17.53 -44.67
N PRO A 305 -30.70 17.52 -45.93
CA PRO A 305 -29.84 17.46 -47.13
C PRO A 305 -28.89 18.66 -47.29
N GLN A 306 -29.06 19.71 -46.52
CA GLN A 306 -28.23 20.92 -46.56
C GLN A 306 -28.03 21.53 -45.16
N PHE A 307 -26.84 22.09 -44.93
CA PHE A 307 -26.48 22.74 -43.69
C PHE A 307 -27.05 24.15 -43.62
N ALA A 308 -28.37 24.24 -43.38
CA ALA A 308 -29.09 25.48 -43.25
C ALA A 308 -30.26 25.32 -42.29
N ILE A 309 -30.63 26.38 -41.56
CA ILE A 309 -31.78 26.37 -40.65
C ILE A 309 -33.10 26.27 -41.41
N HIS A 310 -33.15 26.84 -42.61
CA HIS A 310 -34.31 26.79 -43.49
C HIS A 310 -33.91 26.18 -44.83
N ALA A 311 -34.73 25.30 -45.35
CA ALA A 311 -34.59 24.76 -46.72
C ALA A 311 -35.08 25.80 -47.75
N PRO A 312 -34.73 25.63 -49.05
CA PRO A 312 -35.18 26.54 -50.11
C PRO A 312 -36.71 26.66 -50.28
N ASP A 313 -37.42 25.64 -49.85
CA ASP A 313 -38.89 25.61 -49.88
C ASP A 313 -39.54 26.32 -48.66
N GLY A 314 -38.72 26.90 -47.76
CA GLY A 314 -39.17 27.55 -46.54
C GLY A 314 -39.40 26.65 -45.35
N SER A 315 -39.22 25.32 -45.52
CA SER A 315 -39.30 24.39 -44.39
C SER A 315 -38.12 24.55 -43.43
N ARG A 316 -38.34 24.18 -42.14
CA ARG A 316 -37.32 24.35 -41.09
C ARG A 316 -36.54 23.05 -40.88
N ASN A 317 -35.25 23.12 -41.08
CA ASN A 317 -34.33 22.00 -40.89
C ASN A 317 -33.91 21.83 -39.40
N LEU A 318 -34.08 22.89 -38.60
CA LEU A 318 -33.81 22.82 -37.16
C LEU A 318 -35.03 22.24 -36.43
N GLY A 319 -34.83 21.12 -35.77
CA GLY A 319 -35.91 20.41 -35.07
C GLY A 319 -35.42 19.66 -33.84
N TYR A 320 -36.32 18.85 -33.29
CA TYR A 320 -35.99 17.90 -32.23
C TYR A 320 -36.62 16.56 -32.50
N ALA A 321 -36.02 15.51 -31.96
CA ALA A 321 -36.59 14.19 -31.90
C ALA A 321 -36.38 13.59 -30.52
N ALA A 322 -37.33 12.81 -30.02
CA ALA A 322 -37.17 12.06 -28.79
C ALA A 322 -37.54 10.59 -29.08
N SER A 323 -36.70 9.68 -28.61
CA SER A 323 -36.94 8.27 -28.73
C SER A 323 -36.76 7.56 -27.39
N ALA A 324 -37.58 6.53 -27.17
CA ALA A 324 -37.43 5.60 -26.08
C ALA A 324 -37.34 4.18 -26.70
N THR A 325 -36.24 3.52 -26.48
CA THR A 325 -35.98 2.18 -27.05
C THR A 325 -35.84 1.18 -25.91
N LEU A 326 -36.67 0.13 -25.96
CA LEU A 326 -36.63 -0.98 -25.03
C LEU A 326 -35.97 -2.19 -25.70
N ASP A 327 -34.77 -2.55 -25.29
CA ASP A 327 -34.04 -3.68 -25.83
C ASP A 327 -34.24 -4.91 -24.95
N ILE A 328 -34.91 -5.93 -25.52
CA ILE A 328 -35.22 -7.17 -24.82
C ILE A 328 -34.29 -8.28 -25.34
N PRO A 329 -33.33 -8.79 -24.52
CA PRO A 329 -32.44 -9.85 -24.94
C PRO A 329 -33.19 -11.19 -25.05
N VAL A 330 -33.40 -11.66 -26.27
CA VAL A 330 -34.15 -12.92 -26.54
C VAL A 330 -33.21 -14.11 -26.65
N TRP A 331 -32.07 -13.95 -27.29
CA TRP A 331 -31.12 -15.03 -27.52
C TRP A 331 -29.66 -14.51 -27.68
N ASP A 332 -28.74 -15.12 -26.94
CA ASP A 332 -27.33 -14.72 -26.93
C ASP A 332 -26.34 -15.91 -26.95
N TRP A 333 -26.80 -17.07 -27.46
CA TRP A 333 -25.97 -18.28 -27.52
C TRP A 333 -25.38 -18.69 -26.16
N PHE A 334 -26.12 -18.51 -25.07
CA PHE A 334 -25.74 -18.80 -23.68
C PHE A 334 -24.63 -17.91 -23.12
N ALA A 335 -24.31 -16.79 -23.75
CA ALA A 335 -23.27 -15.87 -23.28
C ALA A 335 -23.59 -15.36 -21.87
N THR A 336 -24.80 -14.86 -21.62
CA THR A 336 -25.23 -14.38 -20.29
C THR A 336 -25.22 -15.50 -19.25
N ARG A 337 -25.69 -16.73 -19.61
CA ARG A 337 -25.57 -17.89 -18.71
C ARG A 337 -24.12 -18.17 -18.29
N ASN A 338 -23.19 -18.11 -19.23
CA ASN A 338 -21.78 -18.34 -18.96
C ASN A 338 -21.16 -17.21 -18.13
N ARG A 339 -21.57 -15.93 -18.34
CA ARG A 339 -21.16 -14.79 -17.50
C ARG A 339 -21.63 -14.99 -16.06
N VAL A 340 -22.90 -15.38 -15.84
CA VAL A 340 -23.43 -15.67 -14.50
C VAL A 340 -22.69 -16.85 -13.86
N LYS A 341 -22.35 -17.90 -14.62
CA LYS A 341 -21.56 -19.02 -14.11
C LYS A 341 -20.16 -18.57 -13.71
N GLN A 342 -19.49 -17.79 -14.54
CA GLN A 342 -18.16 -17.24 -14.26
C GLN A 342 -18.15 -16.38 -12.99
N SER A 343 -19.07 -15.41 -12.89
CA SER A 343 -19.17 -14.54 -11.71
C SER A 343 -19.53 -15.32 -10.44
N THR A 344 -20.38 -16.36 -10.54
CA THR A 344 -20.72 -17.25 -9.41
C THR A 344 -19.47 -18.02 -8.90
N ILE A 345 -18.61 -18.48 -9.80
CA ILE A 345 -17.35 -19.14 -9.43
C ILE A 345 -16.42 -18.15 -8.71
N ARG A 346 -16.26 -16.93 -9.24
CA ARG A 346 -15.46 -15.86 -8.60
C ARG A 346 -15.98 -15.50 -7.20
N ARG A 347 -17.30 -15.39 -7.06
CA ARG A 347 -17.94 -15.19 -5.75
C ARG A 347 -17.61 -16.31 -4.76
N THR A 348 -17.67 -17.57 -5.21
CA THR A 348 -17.34 -18.74 -4.36
C THR A 348 -15.87 -18.68 -3.91
N GLN A 349 -14.96 -18.31 -4.81
CA GLN A 349 -13.56 -18.07 -4.48
C GLN A 349 -13.40 -16.95 -3.46
N ALA A 350 -14.01 -15.79 -3.67
CA ALA A 350 -13.94 -14.65 -2.74
C ALA A 350 -14.48 -15.01 -1.33
N LYS A 351 -15.54 -15.83 -1.27
CA LYS A 351 -16.07 -16.35 0.01
C LYS A 351 -15.07 -17.27 0.73
N ALA A 352 -14.40 -18.15 -0.02
CA ALA A 352 -13.36 -19.02 0.55
C ALA A 352 -12.17 -18.18 1.06
N GLU A 353 -11.79 -17.14 0.32
CA GLU A 353 -10.70 -16.24 0.68
C GLU A 353 -11.01 -15.43 1.96
N LEU A 354 -12.23 -14.92 2.10
CA LEU A 354 -12.67 -14.29 3.35
C LEU A 354 -12.59 -15.26 4.55
N THR A 355 -13.02 -16.51 4.37
CA THR A 355 -12.95 -17.53 5.44
C THR A 355 -11.49 -17.83 5.83
N ILE A 356 -10.58 -17.92 4.86
CA ILE A 356 -9.15 -18.13 5.11
C ILE A 356 -8.55 -16.92 5.83
N THR A 357 -8.89 -15.70 5.40
CA THR A 357 -8.42 -14.46 6.03
C THR A 357 -8.85 -14.36 7.48
N GLN A 358 -10.11 -14.72 7.79
CA GLN A 358 -10.61 -14.77 9.17
C GLN A 358 -9.85 -15.79 10.03
N ARG A 359 -9.55 -16.98 9.47
CA ARG A 359 -8.75 -18.00 10.20
C ARG A 359 -7.32 -17.53 10.42
N ARG A 360 -6.70 -16.88 9.42
CA ARG A 360 -5.35 -16.30 9.56
C ARG A 360 -5.32 -15.23 10.64
N LEU A 361 -6.32 -14.36 10.69
CA LEU A 361 -6.42 -13.36 11.76
C LEU A 361 -6.40 -14.01 13.14
N LEU A 362 -7.18 -15.06 13.37
CA LEU A 362 -7.23 -15.75 14.65
C LEU A 362 -5.90 -16.41 15.00
N ALA A 363 -5.22 -17.04 14.03
CA ALA A 363 -3.91 -17.64 14.21
C ALA A 363 -2.84 -16.59 14.52
N SER A 364 -2.74 -15.54 13.71
CA SER A 364 -1.76 -14.46 13.91
C SER A 364 -1.97 -13.72 15.23
N LEU A 365 -3.23 -13.55 15.64
CA LEU A 365 -3.56 -12.94 16.93
C LEU A 365 -3.03 -13.78 18.10
N ASP A 366 -3.19 -15.11 18.01
CA ASP A 366 -2.71 -16.00 19.04
C ASP A 366 -1.18 -16.05 19.10
N GLU A 367 -0.55 -16.21 17.94
CA GLU A 367 0.91 -16.24 17.80
C GLU A 367 1.55 -14.94 18.35
N LEU A 368 1.10 -13.78 17.88
CA LEU A 368 1.67 -12.49 18.27
C LEU A 368 1.42 -12.16 19.76
N TYR A 369 0.25 -12.54 20.29
CA TYR A 369 -0.01 -12.36 21.71
C TYR A 369 0.89 -13.23 22.59
N GLN A 370 1.06 -14.50 22.21
CA GLN A 370 1.97 -15.41 22.92
C GLN A 370 3.41 -14.92 22.82
N GLU A 371 3.84 -14.46 21.65
CA GLU A 371 5.18 -13.90 21.45
C GLU A 371 5.40 -12.67 22.35
N ALA A 372 4.46 -11.72 22.38
CA ALA A 372 4.56 -10.54 23.22
C ALA A 372 4.57 -10.90 24.71
N SER A 373 3.68 -11.81 25.15
CA SER A 373 3.58 -12.24 26.53
C SER A 373 4.84 -12.97 27.02
N VAL A 374 5.35 -13.89 26.21
CA VAL A 374 6.59 -14.62 26.50
C VAL A 374 7.78 -13.67 26.54
N SER A 375 7.89 -12.77 25.54
CA SER A 375 8.97 -11.78 25.46
C SER A 375 8.96 -10.84 26.67
N GLN A 376 7.78 -10.38 27.10
CA GLN A 376 7.64 -9.57 28.33
C GLN A 376 8.12 -10.30 29.58
N THR A 377 7.72 -11.55 29.76
CA THR A 377 8.14 -12.37 30.90
C THR A 377 9.65 -12.65 30.87
N GLN A 378 10.20 -12.90 29.68
CA GLN A 378 11.63 -13.14 29.52
C GLN A 378 12.48 -11.91 29.87
N MET A 379 11.98 -10.69 29.69
CA MET A 379 12.74 -9.48 30.03
C MET A 379 13.16 -9.42 31.49
N ALA A 380 12.30 -9.81 32.41
CA ALA A 380 12.64 -9.86 33.82
C ALA A 380 13.79 -10.84 34.11
N LEU A 381 13.80 -12.01 33.44
CA LEU A 381 14.86 -13.00 33.55
C LEU A 381 16.18 -12.50 32.91
N LEU A 382 16.09 -11.81 31.78
CA LEU A 382 17.26 -11.22 31.12
C LEU A 382 17.90 -10.12 31.97
N ASP A 383 17.09 -9.25 32.58
CA ASP A 383 17.58 -8.23 33.52
C ASP A 383 18.29 -8.87 34.73
N GLN A 384 17.70 -9.92 35.32
CA GLN A 384 18.30 -10.68 36.38
C GLN A 384 19.62 -11.37 35.95
N SER A 385 19.64 -11.94 34.74
CA SER A 385 20.84 -12.56 34.17
C SER A 385 22.00 -11.59 34.01
N VAL A 386 21.72 -10.37 33.54
CA VAL A 386 22.74 -9.30 33.44
C VAL A 386 23.29 -8.94 34.83
N GLN A 387 22.42 -8.79 35.83
CA GLN A 387 22.86 -8.47 37.17
C GLN A 387 23.73 -9.58 37.77
N THR A 388 23.27 -10.84 37.69
CA THR A 388 24.03 -12.02 38.17
C THR A 388 25.36 -12.17 37.46
N ALA A 389 25.41 -12.01 36.14
CA ALA A 389 26.67 -12.07 35.37
C ALA A 389 27.63 -10.95 35.74
N ARG A 390 27.13 -9.74 36.01
CA ARG A 390 27.94 -8.61 36.47
C ARG A 390 28.52 -8.85 37.87
N GLU A 391 27.72 -9.38 38.79
CA GLU A 391 28.17 -9.74 40.13
C GLU A 391 29.21 -10.86 40.03
N SER A 392 28.96 -11.91 39.26
CA SER A 392 29.92 -13.00 38.99
C SER A 392 31.27 -12.49 38.50
N LEU A 393 31.28 -11.61 37.51
CA LEU A 393 32.53 -11.01 36.98
C LEU A 393 33.25 -10.21 38.06
N ASN A 394 32.51 -9.44 38.86
CA ASN A 394 33.12 -8.65 39.93
C ASN A 394 33.79 -9.56 40.97
N LEU A 395 33.10 -10.59 41.47
CA LEU A 395 33.66 -11.55 42.41
C LEU A 395 34.83 -12.34 41.87
N THR A 396 34.76 -12.76 40.58
CA THR A 396 35.87 -13.46 39.90
C THR A 396 37.11 -12.55 39.75
N ASN A 397 36.91 -11.28 39.42
CA ASN A 397 38.00 -10.32 39.38
C ASN A 397 38.65 -10.09 40.75
N LEU A 398 37.88 -10.07 41.86
CA LEU A 398 38.40 -9.98 43.22
C LEU A 398 39.24 -11.22 43.60
N ARG A 399 38.70 -12.46 43.31
CA ARG A 399 39.44 -13.70 43.55
C ARG A 399 40.73 -13.77 42.72
N TYR A 400 40.67 -13.37 41.45
CA TYR A 400 41.85 -13.29 40.59
C TYR A 400 42.88 -12.33 41.16
N SER A 401 42.47 -11.13 41.63
CA SER A 401 43.38 -10.17 42.22
C SER A 401 44.03 -10.64 43.55
N ALA A 402 43.30 -11.50 44.31
CA ALA A 402 43.80 -12.13 45.53
C ALA A 402 44.73 -13.34 45.26
N GLY A 403 44.86 -13.79 43.99
CA GLY A 403 45.67 -14.97 43.63
C GLY A 403 44.92 -16.30 43.76
N GLU A 404 43.60 -16.28 44.01
CA GLU A 404 42.76 -17.48 44.22
C GLU A 404 41.96 -17.87 42.96
N GLY A 405 41.95 -17.04 41.91
CA GLY A 405 41.23 -17.23 40.68
C GLY A 405 42.18 -17.43 39.49
N SER A 406 41.69 -18.17 38.48
CA SER A 406 42.41 -18.38 37.21
C SER A 406 42.01 -17.37 36.14
N VAL A 407 42.90 -17.15 35.17
CA VAL A 407 42.61 -16.36 33.95
C VAL A 407 41.40 -16.87 33.21
N LEU A 408 41.20 -18.20 33.16
CA LEU A 408 40.08 -18.82 32.48
C LEU A 408 38.73 -18.41 33.13
N GLU A 409 38.67 -18.41 34.46
CA GLU A 409 37.46 -18.00 35.19
C GLU A 409 37.06 -16.54 34.89
N VAL A 410 38.06 -15.65 34.80
CA VAL A 410 37.80 -14.23 34.45
C VAL A 410 37.27 -14.12 33.01
N VAL A 411 37.92 -14.79 32.07
CA VAL A 411 37.50 -14.79 30.65
C VAL A 411 36.09 -15.34 30.50
N ASP A 412 35.75 -16.44 31.18
CA ASP A 412 34.41 -17.04 31.12
C ASP A 412 33.33 -16.12 31.75
N SER A 413 33.66 -15.45 32.85
CA SER A 413 32.75 -14.47 33.47
C SER A 413 32.54 -13.24 32.60
N GLN A 414 33.58 -12.76 31.90
CA GLN A 414 33.46 -11.67 30.89
C GLN A 414 32.58 -12.10 29.71
N ASN A 415 32.77 -13.30 29.20
CA ASN A 415 31.93 -13.85 28.12
C ASN A 415 30.47 -13.94 28.54
N SER A 416 30.21 -14.41 29.75
CA SER A 416 28.86 -14.55 30.31
C SER A 416 28.17 -13.21 30.44
N LEU A 417 28.87 -12.16 30.91
CA LEU A 417 28.30 -10.82 31.01
C LEU A 417 27.96 -10.23 29.63
N VAL A 418 28.89 -10.33 28.66
CA VAL A 418 28.64 -9.84 27.30
C VAL A 418 27.45 -10.55 26.68
N SER A 419 27.37 -11.88 26.78
CA SER A 419 26.23 -12.67 26.30
C SER A 419 24.93 -12.25 26.95
N ALA A 420 24.89 -12.02 28.25
CA ALA A 420 23.70 -11.57 28.97
C ALA A 420 23.26 -10.16 28.53
N GLU A 421 24.18 -9.20 28.38
CA GLU A 421 23.88 -7.82 27.95
C GLU A 421 23.36 -7.79 26.50
N VAL A 422 23.96 -8.56 25.57
CA VAL A 422 23.46 -8.70 24.19
C VAL A 422 22.07 -9.33 24.17
N SER A 423 21.89 -10.44 24.88
CA SER A 423 20.58 -11.13 24.95
C SER A 423 19.46 -10.22 25.50
N ARG A 424 19.80 -9.34 26.48
CA ARG A 424 18.86 -8.35 27.01
C ARG A 424 18.44 -7.33 25.93
N ALA A 425 19.40 -6.81 25.16
CA ALA A 425 19.12 -5.85 24.10
C ALA A 425 18.23 -6.47 23.01
N ASP A 426 18.56 -7.69 22.57
CA ASP A 426 17.79 -8.42 21.57
C ASP A 426 16.37 -8.78 22.08
N GLY A 427 16.26 -9.16 23.36
CA GLY A 427 14.97 -9.43 24.02
C GLY A 427 14.06 -8.21 24.07
N ALA A 428 14.61 -7.03 24.33
CA ALA A 428 13.86 -5.78 24.33
C ALA A 428 13.30 -5.48 22.92
N VAL A 429 14.13 -5.60 21.87
CA VAL A 429 13.67 -5.41 20.48
C VAL A 429 12.56 -6.39 20.13
N ARG A 430 12.72 -7.67 20.49
CA ARG A 430 11.70 -8.69 20.25
C ARG A 430 10.35 -8.33 20.86
N TYR A 431 10.35 -7.83 22.08
CA TYR A 431 9.12 -7.36 22.73
C TYR A 431 8.49 -6.17 22.01
N TYR A 432 9.28 -5.14 21.66
CA TYR A 432 8.76 -3.96 20.94
C TYR A 432 8.18 -4.32 19.57
N VAL A 433 8.84 -5.20 18.82
CA VAL A 433 8.36 -5.66 17.52
C VAL A 433 7.08 -6.48 17.66
N ALA A 434 7.02 -7.40 18.64
CA ALA A 434 5.82 -8.20 18.89
C ALA A 434 4.63 -7.30 19.29
N LEU A 435 4.86 -6.30 20.14
CA LEU A 435 3.83 -5.34 20.54
C LEU A 435 3.36 -4.49 19.36
N ALA A 436 4.27 -3.98 18.53
CA ALA A 436 3.92 -3.21 17.33
C ALA A 436 3.09 -4.04 16.34
N ASN A 437 3.45 -5.31 16.14
CA ASN A 437 2.68 -6.22 15.29
C ASN A 437 1.26 -6.47 15.84
N LEU A 438 1.11 -6.62 17.15
CA LEU A 438 -0.20 -6.67 17.82
C LEU A 438 -1.01 -5.39 17.61
N GLN A 439 -0.38 -4.23 17.75
CA GLN A 439 -1.01 -2.93 17.56
C GLN A 439 -1.45 -2.74 16.10
N THR A 440 -0.68 -3.20 15.12
CA THR A 440 -1.08 -3.17 13.71
C THR A 440 -2.31 -4.03 13.43
N LEU A 441 -2.46 -5.19 14.07
CA LEU A 441 -3.66 -6.02 13.95
C LEU A 441 -4.91 -5.37 14.56
N THR A 442 -4.75 -4.67 15.69
CA THR A 442 -5.86 -4.07 16.43
C THR A 442 -6.24 -2.68 15.94
N GLY A 443 -5.37 -2.01 15.21
CA GLY A 443 -5.57 -0.63 14.75
C GLY A 443 -5.15 0.45 15.74
N ASN A 444 -4.63 0.10 16.89
CA ASN A 444 -4.01 1.00 17.84
C ASN A 444 -2.54 1.15 17.45
N MET A 445 -2.21 2.18 16.67
CA MET A 445 -0.83 2.41 16.24
C MET A 445 -0.03 3.13 17.31
N PRO A 446 1.29 2.87 17.41
CA PRO A 446 2.19 3.59 18.30
C PRO A 446 2.35 5.06 17.94
#